data_8949ba6f6b88f827dcccefe908b15810
#
_entry.id   8949ba6f6b88f827dcccefe908b15810
#
_cell.length_a   1.000
_cell.length_b   1.000
_cell.length_c   1.000
_cell.angle_alpha   90.00
_cell.angle_beta   90.00
_cell.angle_gamma   90.00
#
_symmetry.space_group_name_H-M   'P 1'
#
loop_
_entity.id
_entity.type
_entity.pdbx_description
1 polymer ?
#
loop_
_entity_poly.entity_id
_entity_poly.type
_entity_poly.pdbx_seq_one_letter_code
_entity_poly.pdbx_strand_id
1 'polypeptide(L)'
;MYSWNTIRTFCAILLLIPVVHLVYLVSQDVTASLEPSPEAWSEEIAAYAAADQSARLPVKPVVVIGGRQVKLWQGLEDLLSPRPVLMRGLGDATVDDMTHYHSELIGHYQPGILVLLPGTSEFHIRDSKSAEELVTAIRKLVKLDESYDVPRQYYIFAPIKTPRYSQDYSKIDETMRLLAQWAQGEPNVTILDPNTLLTSRGGRPNPDYFRLDGVNLNEHGYLRISLLLQNTLDQNLNEEYASIGIR
;
A
#
# COMPACT_ATOMS: atom_id res chain seq x y z
N MET A 1 29.21 43.08 -26.48
CA MET A 1 27.96 42.58 -27.02
C MET A 1 28.11 41.10 -27.22
N TYR A 2 27.32 40.29 -26.58
CA TYR A 2 27.29 38.82 -26.83
C TYR A 2 26.71 38.56 -28.18
N SER A 3 27.31 37.58 -28.97
CA SER A 3 26.79 37.25 -30.26
C SER A 3 25.41 36.58 -30.15
N TRP A 4 24.53 36.78 -31.13
CA TRP A 4 23.19 36.15 -31.15
C TRP A 4 23.26 34.62 -31.01
N ASN A 5 24.29 34.01 -31.55
CA ASN A 5 24.55 32.56 -31.44
C ASN A 5 24.85 32.15 -29.99
N THR A 6 25.63 32.96 -29.25
CA THR A 6 25.93 32.71 -27.83
C THR A 6 24.65 32.74 -26.95
N ILE A 7 23.75 33.70 -27.21
CA ILE A 7 22.47 33.79 -26.50
C ILE A 7 21.59 32.58 -26.81
N ARG A 8 21.46 32.18 -28.08
CA ARG A 8 20.69 31.00 -28.47
C ARG A 8 21.22 29.71 -27.82
N THR A 9 22.54 29.52 -27.82
CA THR A 9 23.17 28.36 -27.20
C THR A 9 22.89 28.33 -25.68
N PHE A 10 23.04 29.47 -25.03
CA PHE A 10 22.75 29.59 -23.57
C PHE A 10 21.28 29.29 -23.26
N CYS A 11 20.32 29.83 -24.01
CA CYS A 11 18.91 29.53 -23.88
C CYS A 11 18.60 28.05 -24.10
N ALA A 12 19.22 27.42 -25.13
CA ALA A 12 19.03 26.00 -25.39
C ALA A 12 19.57 25.12 -24.23
N ILE A 13 20.71 25.46 -23.64
CA ILE A 13 21.26 24.77 -22.48
C ILE A 13 20.32 24.92 -21.28
N LEU A 14 19.82 26.13 -21.02
CA LEU A 14 18.87 26.38 -19.92
C LEU A 14 17.56 25.60 -20.05
N LEU A 15 17.07 25.40 -21.29
CA LEU A 15 15.89 24.59 -21.58
C LEU A 15 16.15 23.08 -21.44
N LEU A 16 17.41 22.63 -21.70
CA LEU A 16 17.76 21.22 -21.54
C LEU A 16 17.91 20.78 -20.09
N ILE A 17 18.34 21.68 -19.19
CA ILE A 17 18.54 21.34 -17.77
C ILE A 17 17.29 20.70 -17.14
N PRO A 18 16.09 21.32 -17.20
CA PRO A 18 14.90 20.71 -16.61
C PRO A 18 14.48 19.40 -17.29
N VAL A 19 14.72 19.26 -18.58
CA VAL A 19 14.44 18.01 -19.32
C VAL A 19 15.36 16.89 -18.85
N VAL A 20 16.67 17.15 -18.76
CA VAL A 20 17.65 16.19 -18.25
C VAL A 20 17.35 15.82 -16.81
N HIS A 21 16.99 16.81 -15.97
CA HIS A 21 16.60 16.55 -14.58
C HIS A 21 15.34 15.69 -14.49
N LEU A 22 14.31 15.96 -15.32
CA LEU A 22 13.10 15.15 -15.37
C LEU A 22 13.40 13.71 -15.80
N VAL A 23 14.21 13.54 -16.86
CA VAL A 23 14.65 12.21 -17.33
C VAL A 23 15.40 11.46 -16.23
N TYR A 24 16.26 12.14 -15.49
CA TYR A 24 17.00 11.57 -14.37
C TYR A 24 16.04 11.10 -13.27
N LEU A 25 15.08 11.93 -12.83
CA LEU A 25 14.09 11.57 -11.82
C LEU A 25 13.23 10.37 -12.25
N VAL A 26 12.72 10.40 -13.48
CA VAL A 26 11.94 9.29 -14.04
C VAL A 26 12.77 8.00 -14.15
N SER A 27 14.05 8.11 -14.55
CA SER A 27 14.92 6.94 -14.64
C SER A 27 15.19 6.30 -13.28
N GLN A 28 15.36 7.10 -12.22
CA GLN A 28 15.51 6.57 -10.85
C GLN A 28 14.27 5.81 -10.40
N ASP A 29 13.07 6.39 -10.59
CA ASP A 29 11.80 5.76 -10.17
C ASP A 29 11.56 4.44 -10.95
N VAL A 30 11.85 4.44 -12.25
CA VAL A 30 11.75 3.23 -13.09
C VAL A 30 12.79 2.18 -12.68
N THR A 31 14.02 2.58 -12.40
CA THR A 31 15.09 1.64 -12.01
C THR A 31 14.75 1.00 -10.66
N ALA A 32 14.31 1.78 -9.67
CA ALA A 32 13.88 1.26 -8.38
C ALA A 32 12.69 0.30 -8.51
N SER A 33 11.72 0.62 -9.39
CA SER A 33 10.57 -0.26 -9.63
C SER A 33 10.94 -1.58 -10.34
N LEU A 34 12.04 -1.61 -11.09
CA LEU A 34 12.53 -2.81 -11.80
C LEU A 34 13.59 -3.58 -10.99
N GLU A 35 14.17 -2.96 -9.96
CA GLU A 35 15.18 -3.60 -9.10
C GLU A 35 14.48 -4.66 -8.24
N PRO A 36 14.85 -5.95 -8.36
CA PRO A 36 14.18 -7.01 -7.60
C PRO A 36 14.57 -7.03 -6.12
N SER A 37 15.62 -6.29 -5.75
CA SER A 37 16.16 -6.27 -4.40
C SER A 37 15.39 -5.28 -3.50
N PRO A 38 15.17 -5.62 -2.21
CA PRO A 38 14.52 -4.72 -1.26
C PRO A 38 15.26 -3.39 -1.05
N GLU A 39 16.58 -3.36 -1.26
CA GLU A 39 17.43 -2.18 -1.12
C GLU A 39 17.00 -1.02 -2.03
N ALA A 40 16.25 -1.30 -3.09
CA ALA A 40 15.61 -0.28 -3.94
C ALA A 40 14.75 0.72 -3.14
N TRP A 41 14.25 0.34 -1.97
CA TRP A 41 13.40 1.17 -1.11
C TRP A 41 14.14 1.86 0.02
N SER A 42 15.46 1.70 0.12
CA SER A 42 16.27 2.27 1.22
C SER A 42 16.13 3.78 1.37
N GLU A 43 16.02 4.52 0.28
CA GLU A 43 15.83 5.99 0.32
C GLU A 43 14.44 6.37 0.86
N GLU A 44 13.38 5.66 0.46
CA GLU A 44 12.02 5.90 0.97
C GLU A 44 11.93 5.55 2.47
N ILE A 45 12.56 4.48 2.90
CA ILE A 45 12.67 4.10 4.31
C ILE A 45 13.43 5.17 5.10
N ALA A 46 14.56 5.65 4.59
CA ALA A 46 15.33 6.73 5.23
C ALA A 46 14.52 8.05 5.32
N ALA A 47 13.68 8.34 4.31
CA ALA A 47 12.81 9.50 4.33
C ALA A 47 11.72 9.39 5.42
N TYR A 48 11.13 8.22 5.64
CA TYR A 48 10.23 7.99 6.77
C TYR A 48 10.93 8.18 8.10
N ALA A 49 12.11 7.59 8.29
CA ALA A 49 12.89 7.73 9.53
C ALA A 49 13.24 9.20 9.81
N ALA A 50 13.62 9.97 8.79
CA ALA A 50 13.92 11.39 8.94
C ALA A 50 12.68 12.23 9.31
N ALA A 51 11.53 11.95 8.70
CA ALA A 51 10.27 12.62 9.03
C ALA A 51 9.84 12.32 10.48
N ASP A 52 9.98 11.08 10.92
CA ASP A 52 9.60 10.63 12.26
C ASP A 52 10.46 11.25 13.36
N GLN A 53 11.74 11.57 13.09
CA GLN A 53 12.60 12.29 14.05
C GLN A 53 12.09 13.69 14.41
N SER A 54 11.37 14.33 13.51
CA SER A 54 10.79 15.67 13.69
C SER A 54 9.34 15.64 14.19
N ALA A 55 8.70 14.48 14.23
CA ALA A 55 7.30 14.31 14.58
C ALA A 55 7.11 13.64 15.95
N ARG A 56 6.03 14.00 16.65
CA ARG A 56 5.60 13.23 17.81
C ARG A 56 4.79 12.03 17.33
N LEU A 57 5.39 10.86 17.37
CA LEU A 57 4.70 9.62 16.96
C LEU A 57 3.53 9.31 17.89
N PRO A 58 2.39 8.90 17.35
CA PRO A 58 1.24 8.50 18.13
C PRO A 58 1.45 7.15 18.82
N VAL A 59 0.74 6.93 19.92
CA VAL A 59 0.77 5.68 20.67
C VAL A 59 -0.21 4.69 20.05
N LYS A 60 0.25 3.46 19.75
CA LYS A 60 -0.54 2.38 19.17
C LYS A 60 -1.35 2.82 17.92
N PRO A 61 -0.70 3.40 16.93
CA PRO A 61 -1.40 3.87 15.73
C PRO A 61 -1.99 2.72 14.91
N VAL A 62 -2.87 3.06 13.99
CA VAL A 62 -3.16 2.24 12.80
C VAL A 62 -2.02 2.46 11.83
N VAL A 63 -1.21 1.45 11.55
CA VAL A 63 -0.16 1.51 10.51
C VAL A 63 -0.70 0.86 9.25
N VAL A 64 -0.63 1.59 8.13
CA VAL A 64 -1.06 1.12 6.82
C VAL A 64 0.16 0.93 5.94
N ILE A 65 0.44 -0.31 5.57
CA ILE A 65 1.57 -0.68 4.71
C ILE A 65 1.09 -1.19 3.35
N GLY A 66 1.90 -1.01 2.35
CA GLY A 66 1.64 -1.46 0.99
C GLY A 66 2.54 -0.79 -0.02
N GLY A 67 2.26 -1.06 -1.30
CA GLY A 67 2.97 -0.45 -2.40
C GLY A 67 2.46 0.94 -2.77
N ARG A 68 2.54 1.28 -4.06
CA ARG A 68 2.13 2.57 -4.64
C ARG A 68 0.70 2.96 -4.28
N GLN A 69 -0.22 2.01 -4.19
CA GLN A 69 -1.60 2.29 -3.83
C GLN A 69 -1.72 2.90 -2.43
N VAL A 70 -0.93 2.44 -1.45
CA VAL A 70 -0.88 3.04 -0.11
C VAL A 70 -0.21 4.41 -0.15
N LYS A 71 0.87 4.57 -0.91
CA LYS A 71 1.54 5.87 -1.09
C LYS A 71 0.63 6.95 -1.69
N LEU A 72 -0.31 6.55 -2.54
CA LEU A 72 -1.28 7.44 -3.19
C LEU A 72 -2.59 7.60 -2.42
N TRP A 73 -2.79 6.86 -1.33
CA TRP A 73 -4.02 6.85 -0.54
C TRP A 73 -4.06 8.06 0.39
N GLN A 74 -4.81 9.06 0.00
CA GLN A 74 -4.99 10.29 0.76
C GLN A 74 -6.34 10.31 1.49
N GLY A 75 -6.42 11.05 2.60
CA GLY A 75 -7.64 11.31 3.35
C GLY A 75 -8.08 10.19 4.29
N LEU A 76 -7.31 9.09 4.41
CA LEU A 76 -7.64 8.03 5.35
C LEU A 76 -7.45 8.48 6.81
N GLU A 77 -6.43 9.29 7.08
CA GLU A 77 -6.14 9.84 8.40
C GLU A 77 -7.31 10.69 8.93
N ASP A 78 -7.87 11.53 8.08
CA ASP A 78 -9.02 12.37 8.43
C ASP A 78 -10.28 11.53 8.66
N LEU A 79 -10.51 10.53 7.80
CA LEU A 79 -11.67 9.66 7.89
C LEU A 79 -11.66 8.79 9.16
N LEU A 80 -10.52 8.28 9.57
CA LEU A 80 -10.38 7.43 10.75
C LEU A 80 -10.21 8.22 12.05
N SER A 81 -10.14 9.57 12.00
CA SER A 81 -10.07 10.39 13.21
C SER A 81 -11.20 10.05 14.20
N PRO A 82 -10.93 9.93 15.52
CA PRO A 82 -9.69 10.29 16.22
C PRO A 82 -8.61 9.19 16.29
N ARG A 83 -8.76 8.05 15.59
CA ARG A 83 -7.72 7.01 15.53
C ARG A 83 -6.50 7.54 14.78
N PRO A 84 -5.31 7.56 15.39
CA PRO A 84 -4.12 8.01 14.68
C PRO A 84 -3.72 6.99 13.62
N VAL A 85 -3.43 7.45 12.42
CA VAL A 85 -3.04 6.64 11.26
C VAL A 85 -1.64 7.03 10.80
N LEU A 86 -0.83 6.06 10.45
CA LEU A 86 0.48 6.25 9.81
C LEU A 86 0.50 5.51 8.47
N MET A 87 0.61 6.28 7.39
CA MET A 87 0.72 5.73 6.04
C MET A 87 2.19 5.43 5.73
N ARG A 88 2.50 4.16 5.42
CA ARG A 88 3.87 3.68 5.15
C ARG A 88 3.90 2.91 3.82
N GLY A 89 3.50 3.59 2.74
CA GLY A 89 3.55 3.06 1.38
C GLY A 89 4.94 3.19 0.76
N LEU A 90 5.44 2.12 0.18
CA LEU A 90 6.70 2.11 -0.59
C LEU A 90 6.37 1.95 -2.07
N GLY A 91 6.81 2.79 -2.95
CA GLY A 91 6.65 2.72 -4.41
C GLY A 91 5.87 1.52 -4.93
N ASP A 92 6.48 0.67 -5.74
CA ASP A 92 5.88 -0.59 -6.23
C ASP A 92 6.36 -1.81 -5.41
N ALA A 93 6.58 -1.64 -4.10
CA ALA A 93 7.05 -2.69 -3.20
C ALA A 93 6.07 -3.87 -3.10
N THR A 94 6.66 -5.04 -2.91
CA THR A 94 5.96 -6.31 -2.64
C THR A 94 5.85 -6.57 -1.12
N VAL A 95 5.09 -7.60 -0.74
CA VAL A 95 5.00 -8.05 0.66
C VAL A 95 6.35 -8.55 1.17
N ASP A 96 7.20 -9.11 0.31
CA ASP A 96 8.55 -9.53 0.70
C ASP A 96 9.45 -8.33 1.02
N ASP A 97 9.35 -7.24 0.27
CA ASP A 97 10.04 -5.98 0.58
C ASP A 97 9.57 -5.42 1.94
N MET A 98 8.26 -5.44 2.21
CA MET A 98 7.70 -5.01 3.50
C MET A 98 8.15 -5.91 4.65
N THR A 99 8.31 -7.20 4.39
CA THR A 99 8.85 -8.16 5.36
C THR A 99 10.32 -7.89 5.67
N HIS A 100 11.11 -7.51 4.65
CA HIS A 100 12.51 -7.11 4.82
C HIS A 100 12.63 -5.86 5.72
N TYR A 101 11.80 -4.86 5.49
CA TYR A 101 11.75 -3.60 6.25
C TYR A 101 10.74 -3.62 7.40
N HIS A 102 10.40 -4.80 7.93
CA HIS A 102 9.41 -4.95 9.00
C HIS A 102 9.73 -4.06 10.21
N SER A 103 10.99 -4.00 10.61
CA SER A 103 11.42 -3.23 11.78
C SER A 103 11.11 -1.74 11.63
N GLU A 104 11.38 -1.18 10.45
CA GLU A 104 11.24 0.23 10.12
C GLU A 104 9.80 0.62 9.80
N LEU A 105 9.05 -0.27 9.12
CA LEU A 105 7.67 0.01 8.68
C LEU A 105 6.62 -0.30 9.74
N ILE A 106 6.88 -1.25 10.64
CA ILE A 106 5.91 -1.77 11.59
C ILE A 106 6.45 -1.75 13.02
N GLY A 107 7.58 -2.42 13.26
CA GLY A 107 8.14 -2.65 14.59
C GLY A 107 8.39 -1.35 15.35
N HIS A 108 8.95 -0.34 14.69
CA HIS A 108 9.25 0.97 15.27
C HIS A 108 8.01 1.68 15.85
N TYR A 109 6.84 1.51 15.24
CA TYR A 109 5.62 2.22 15.64
C TYR A 109 4.78 1.47 16.67
N GLN A 110 5.04 0.19 16.89
CA GLN A 110 4.27 -0.68 17.78
C GLN A 110 2.74 -0.51 17.60
N PRO A 111 2.21 -0.67 16.37
CA PRO A 111 0.80 -0.41 16.09
C PRO A 111 -0.12 -1.33 16.89
N GLY A 112 -1.31 -0.83 17.26
CA GLY A 112 -2.40 -1.68 17.72
C GLY A 112 -3.12 -2.38 16.58
N ILE A 113 -3.10 -1.76 15.39
CA ILE A 113 -3.74 -2.24 14.16
C ILE A 113 -2.75 -2.14 13.01
N LEU A 114 -2.55 -3.24 12.29
CA LEU A 114 -1.80 -3.27 11.04
C LEU A 114 -2.74 -3.49 9.87
N VAL A 115 -2.69 -2.60 8.90
CA VAL A 115 -3.44 -2.70 7.64
C VAL A 115 -2.47 -2.98 6.51
N LEU A 116 -2.71 -4.04 5.73
CA LEU A 116 -1.91 -4.40 4.57
C LEU A 116 -2.75 -4.31 3.29
N LEU A 117 -2.26 -3.57 2.29
CA LEU A 117 -2.82 -3.52 0.94
C LEU A 117 -1.76 -3.98 -0.07
N PRO A 118 -1.78 -5.26 -0.50
CA PRO A 118 -0.89 -5.76 -1.55
C PRO A 118 -1.17 -5.05 -2.89
N GLY A 119 -0.11 -4.71 -3.61
CA GLY A 119 -0.19 -4.02 -4.90
C GLY A 119 -0.23 -4.96 -6.11
N THR A 120 -0.37 -4.40 -7.30
CA THR A 120 -0.24 -5.13 -8.57
C THR A 120 1.19 -5.61 -8.85
N SER A 121 2.18 -5.02 -8.18
CA SER A 121 3.59 -5.41 -8.22
C SER A 121 3.86 -6.85 -7.79
N GLU A 122 2.95 -7.46 -7.03
CA GLU A 122 3.03 -8.87 -6.66
C GLU A 122 2.91 -9.82 -7.87
N PHE A 123 2.17 -9.40 -8.89
CA PHE A 123 1.86 -10.22 -10.07
C PHE A 123 2.61 -9.78 -11.32
N HIS A 124 3.19 -8.56 -11.32
CA HIS A 124 3.92 -7.96 -12.44
C HIS A 124 5.02 -7.02 -11.94
N ILE A 125 5.88 -6.61 -12.84
CA ILE A 125 6.94 -5.62 -12.67
C ILE A 125 8.06 -6.12 -11.77
N ARG A 126 7.79 -6.34 -10.49
CA ARG A 126 8.81 -6.80 -9.53
C ARG A 126 8.77 -8.30 -9.29
N ASP A 127 7.59 -8.89 -9.36
CA ASP A 127 7.38 -10.31 -9.09
C ASP A 127 6.29 -10.88 -10.00
N SER A 128 6.18 -12.19 -10.04
CA SER A 128 5.16 -12.92 -10.80
C SER A 128 4.50 -14.00 -9.96
N LYS A 129 4.21 -13.68 -8.69
CA LYS A 129 3.66 -14.64 -7.73
C LYS A 129 2.38 -15.33 -8.23
N SER A 130 2.22 -16.57 -7.83
CA SER A 130 0.92 -17.23 -7.79
C SER A 130 0.09 -16.71 -6.61
N ALA A 131 -1.18 -17.10 -6.55
CA ALA A 131 -2.04 -16.77 -5.42
C ALA A 131 -1.51 -17.38 -4.11
N GLU A 132 -1.03 -18.63 -4.15
CA GLU A 132 -0.49 -19.36 -3.01
C GLU A 132 0.82 -18.72 -2.50
N GLU A 133 1.69 -18.27 -3.41
CA GLU A 133 2.93 -17.59 -3.07
C GLU A 133 2.66 -16.26 -2.38
N LEU A 134 1.69 -15.46 -2.88
CA LEU A 134 1.30 -14.21 -2.24
C LEU A 134 0.71 -14.45 -0.85
N VAL A 135 -0.19 -15.41 -0.69
CA VAL A 135 -0.76 -15.74 0.64
C VAL A 135 0.33 -16.24 1.59
N THR A 136 1.30 -17.00 1.08
CA THR A 136 2.44 -17.47 1.88
C THR A 136 3.31 -16.29 2.34
N ALA A 137 3.57 -15.32 1.48
CA ALA A 137 4.32 -14.11 1.83
C ALA A 137 3.58 -13.27 2.88
N ILE A 138 2.26 -13.09 2.74
CA ILE A 138 1.42 -12.39 3.72
C ILE A 138 1.46 -13.09 5.08
N ARG A 139 1.28 -14.41 5.11
CA ARG A 139 1.35 -15.21 6.35
C ARG A 139 2.72 -15.11 7.02
N LYS A 140 3.79 -15.09 6.22
CA LYS A 140 5.16 -14.93 6.72
C LYS A 140 5.35 -13.57 7.40
N LEU A 141 4.82 -12.49 6.81
CA LEU A 141 4.87 -11.15 7.39
C LEU A 141 4.10 -11.10 8.72
N VAL A 142 2.87 -11.61 8.78
CA VAL A 142 2.05 -11.67 10.00
C VAL A 142 2.75 -12.49 11.07
N LYS A 143 3.26 -13.68 10.74
CA LYS A 143 3.97 -14.54 11.68
C LYS A 143 5.27 -13.90 12.20
N LEU A 144 6.00 -13.18 11.35
CA LEU A 144 7.17 -12.41 11.78
C LEU A 144 6.76 -11.35 12.80
N ASP A 145 5.69 -10.59 12.53
CA ASP A 145 5.21 -9.54 13.43
C ASP A 145 4.70 -10.10 14.75
N GLU A 146 3.99 -11.21 14.75
CA GLU A 146 3.54 -11.92 15.97
C GLU A 146 4.71 -12.39 16.84
N SER A 147 5.88 -12.66 16.25
CA SER A 147 7.07 -13.09 17.02
C SER A 147 7.60 -12.02 17.99
N TYR A 148 7.16 -10.77 17.84
CA TYR A 148 7.49 -9.67 18.76
C TYR A 148 6.57 -9.59 19.98
N ASP A 149 5.60 -10.51 20.13
CA ASP A 149 4.70 -10.65 21.28
C ASP A 149 3.91 -9.37 21.63
N VAL A 150 3.57 -8.59 20.62
CA VAL A 150 2.72 -7.39 20.76
C VAL A 150 1.33 -7.72 20.22
N PRO A 151 0.27 -7.68 21.05
CA PRO A 151 -1.09 -7.94 20.58
C PRO A 151 -1.51 -6.96 19.49
N ARG A 152 -1.91 -7.46 18.32
CA ARG A 152 -2.34 -6.66 17.18
C ARG A 152 -3.54 -7.27 16.48
N GLN A 153 -4.29 -6.39 15.81
CA GLN A 153 -5.30 -6.78 14.84
C GLN A 153 -4.77 -6.53 13.44
N TYR A 154 -4.91 -7.49 12.56
CA TYR A 154 -4.47 -7.43 11.18
C TYR A 154 -5.67 -7.29 10.25
N TYR A 155 -5.68 -6.22 9.45
CA TYR A 155 -6.67 -6.00 8.40
C TYR A 155 -5.97 -6.12 7.06
N ILE A 156 -6.27 -7.17 6.33
CA ILE A 156 -5.58 -7.51 5.08
C ILE A 156 -6.56 -7.37 3.93
N PHE A 157 -6.28 -6.43 3.05
CA PHE A 157 -7.02 -6.30 1.80
C PHE A 157 -6.61 -7.41 0.83
N ALA A 158 -7.59 -7.98 0.13
CA ALA A 158 -7.30 -8.71 -1.08
C ALA A 158 -6.73 -7.76 -2.15
N PRO A 159 -5.86 -8.23 -3.06
CA PRO A 159 -5.38 -7.41 -4.16
C PRO A 159 -6.54 -6.86 -5.00
N ILE A 160 -6.38 -5.63 -5.51
CA ILE A 160 -7.42 -4.95 -6.28
C ILE A 160 -7.37 -5.38 -7.74
N LYS A 161 -8.51 -5.82 -8.28
CA LYS A 161 -8.68 -6.00 -9.72
C LYS A 161 -8.63 -4.65 -10.42
N THR A 162 -7.76 -4.50 -11.40
CA THR A 162 -7.58 -3.24 -12.12
C THR A 162 -8.02 -3.36 -13.58
N PRO A 163 -8.54 -2.29 -14.20
CA PRO A 163 -8.91 -2.32 -15.63
C PRO A 163 -7.79 -2.75 -16.56
N ARG A 164 -6.54 -2.42 -16.20
CA ARG A 164 -5.35 -2.66 -17.03
C ARG A 164 -4.92 -4.13 -17.05
N TYR A 165 -5.06 -4.85 -15.94
CA TYR A 165 -4.48 -6.19 -15.75
C TYR A 165 -5.56 -7.26 -15.57
N SER A 166 -6.40 -7.44 -16.61
CA SER A 166 -7.49 -8.42 -16.57
C SER A 166 -7.01 -9.88 -16.48
N GLN A 167 -5.79 -10.17 -16.88
CA GLN A 167 -5.16 -11.48 -16.78
C GLN A 167 -4.96 -11.95 -15.33
N ASP A 168 -4.95 -11.03 -14.35
CA ASP A 168 -4.73 -11.38 -12.95
C ASP A 168 -6.00 -11.67 -12.17
N TYR A 169 -7.18 -11.44 -12.76
CA TYR A 169 -8.44 -11.58 -12.02
C TYR A 169 -8.61 -12.94 -11.37
N SER A 170 -8.24 -14.02 -12.08
CA SER A 170 -8.30 -15.37 -11.50
C SER A 170 -7.34 -15.57 -10.33
N LYS A 171 -6.13 -15.01 -10.41
CA LYS A 171 -5.16 -15.03 -9.31
C LYS A 171 -5.67 -14.24 -8.10
N ILE A 172 -6.30 -13.07 -8.34
CA ILE A 172 -6.87 -12.22 -7.29
C ILE A 172 -8.04 -12.93 -6.59
N ASP A 173 -8.94 -13.55 -7.36
CA ASP A 173 -10.06 -14.31 -6.80
C ASP A 173 -9.56 -15.50 -5.96
N GLU A 174 -8.55 -16.21 -6.45
CA GLU A 174 -7.94 -17.33 -5.72
C GLU A 174 -7.19 -16.84 -4.47
N THR A 175 -6.47 -15.73 -4.55
CA THR A 175 -5.84 -15.09 -3.39
C THR A 175 -6.89 -14.76 -2.32
N MET A 176 -8.00 -14.13 -2.70
CA MET A 176 -9.09 -13.80 -1.76
C MET A 176 -9.66 -15.07 -1.10
N ARG A 177 -9.89 -16.11 -1.87
CA ARG A 177 -10.38 -17.40 -1.36
C ARG A 177 -9.42 -18.03 -0.33
N LEU A 178 -8.14 -18.04 -0.64
CA LEU A 178 -7.10 -18.59 0.23
C LEU A 178 -6.91 -17.75 1.50
N LEU A 179 -6.94 -16.43 1.40
CA LEU A 179 -6.89 -15.52 2.55
C LEU A 179 -8.09 -15.74 3.46
N ALA A 180 -9.31 -15.82 2.92
CA ALA A 180 -10.52 -16.07 3.68
C ALA A 180 -10.49 -17.43 4.39
N GLN A 181 -9.95 -18.46 3.74
CA GLN A 181 -9.78 -19.78 4.35
C GLN A 181 -8.76 -19.74 5.51
N TRP A 182 -7.65 -19.06 5.33
CA TRP A 182 -6.64 -18.92 6.38
C TRP A 182 -7.19 -18.16 7.58
N ALA A 183 -7.87 -17.03 7.37
CA ALA A 183 -8.40 -16.19 8.45
C ALA A 183 -9.41 -16.90 9.35
N GLN A 184 -10.04 -18.01 8.91
CA GLN A 184 -10.92 -18.80 9.79
C GLN A 184 -10.21 -19.39 11.01
N GLY A 185 -8.90 -19.60 10.92
CA GLY A 185 -8.07 -20.11 12.03
C GLY A 185 -7.33 -19.03 12.83
N GLU A 186 -7.45 -17.75 12.42
CA GLU A 186 -6.67 -16.64 12.98
C GLU A 186 -7.61 -15.54 13.51
N PRO A 187 -7.91 -15.55 14.81
CA PRO A 187 -8.92 -14.64 15.39
C PRO A 187 -8.54 -13.15 15.32
N ASN A 188 -7.27 -12.86 15.12
CA ASN A 188 -6.73 -11.51 15.00
C ASN A 188 -6.58 -11.03 13.54
N VAL A 189 -7.01 -11.83 12.55
CA VAL A 189 -6.91 -11.52 11.12
C VAL A 189 -8.28 -11.30 10.51
N THR A 190 -8.48 -10.14 9.92
CA THR A 190 -9.70 -9.78 9.16
C THR A 190 -9.34 -9.54 7.71
N ILE A 191 -10.02 -10.23 6.78
CA ILE A 191 -9.83 -10.05 5.35
C ILE A 191 -10.87 -9.09 4.80
N LEU A 192 -10.42 -8.13 3.99
CA LEU A 192 -11.22 -7.11 3.33
C LEU A 192 -11.20 -7.35 1.82
N ASP A 193 -12.37 -7.50 1.20
CA ASP A 193 -12.49 -7.59 -0.26
C ASP A 193 -12.91 -6.23 -0.86
N PRO A 194 -11.97 -5.43 -1.37
CA PRO A 194 -12.27 -4.16 -2.00
C PRO A 194 -13.00 -4.33 -3.34
N ASN A 195 -12.88 -5.50 -3.98
CA ASN A 195 -13.40 -5.75 -5.32
C ASN A 195 -14.93 -5.76 -5.37
N THR A 196 -15.59 -6.10 -4.26
CA THR A 196 -17.05 -6.00 -4.13
C THR A 196 -17.58 -4.57 -4.31
N LEU A 197 -16.76 -3.57 -3.96
CA LEU A 197 -17.10 -2.14 -4.04
C LEU A 197 -16.56 -1.44 -5.29
N LEU A 198 -15.55 -2.02 -5.92
CA LEU A 198 -14.82 -1.42 -7.04
C LEU A 198 -15.23 -2.02 -8.39
N THR A 199 -16.06 -3.07 -8.41
CA THR A 199 -16.52 -3.72 -9.65
C THR A 199 -17.94 -3.32 -10.01
N SER A 200 -18.24 -3.37 -11.30
CA SER A 200 -19.61 -3.25 -11.84
C SER A 200 -20.37 -4.59 -11.68
N ARG A 201 -21.68 -4.57 -12.00
CA ARG A 201 -22.54 -5.79 -11.95
C ARG A 201 -22.02 -6.99 -12.75
N GLY A 202 -21.10 -6.78 -13.70
CA GLY A 202 -20.47 -7.85 -14.47
C GLY A 202 -19.18 -8.40 -13.87
N GLY A 203 -18.81 -8.02 -12.63
CA GLY A 203 -17.59 -8.46 -11.94
C GLY A 203 -16.30 -7.86 -12.49
N ARG A 204 -16.40 -6.91 -13.42
CA ARG A 204 -15.24 -6.16 -13.95
C ARG A 204 -15.04 -4.87 -13.18
N PRO A 205 -13.78 -4.44 -12.96
CA PRO A 205 -13.50 -3.15 -12.35
C PRO A 205 -14.25 -2.02 -13.06
N ASN A 206 -14.88 -1.14 -12.28
CA ASN A 206 -15.52 0.05 -12.83
C ASN A 206 -14.45 1.13 -13.07
N PRO A 207 -14.19 1.55 -14.32
CA PRO A 207 -13.17 2.56 -14.64
C PRO A 207 -13.35 3.90 -13.88
N ASP A 208 -14.57 4.22 -13.46
CA ASP A 208 -14.88 5.45 -12.70
C ASP A 208 -14.17 5.54 -11.33
N TYR A 209 -13.60 4.43 -10.84
CA TYR A 209 -12.86 4.37 -9.57
C TYR A 209 -11.35 4.37 -9.75
N PHE A 210 -10.88 4.45 -10.99
CA PHE A 210 -9.46 4.39 -11.33
C PHE A 210 -8.99 5.68 -12.01
N ARG A 211 -7.70 5.93 -11.94
CA ARG A 211 -7.03 6.97 -12.73
C ARG A 211 -6.94 6.52 -14.19
N LEU A 212 -6.53 7.44 -15.05
CA LEU A 212 -6.38 7.16 -16.50
C LEU A 212 -5.38 6.03 -16.82
N ASP A 213 -4.47 5.72 -15.91
CA ASP A 213 -3.53 4.59 -16.03
C ASP A 213 -4.22 3.22 -15.95
N GLY A 214 -5.45 3.17 -15.44
CA GLY A 214 -6.23 1.96 -15.26
C GLY A 214 -5.65 1.01 -14.20
N VAL A 215 -4.76 1.49 -13.34
CA VAL A 215 -4.09 0.72 -12.27
C VAL A 215 -4.37 1.34 -10.90
N ASN A 216 -4.09 2.63 -10.76
CA ASN A 216 -4.21 3.33 -9.48
C ASN A 216 -5.64 3.83 -9.26
N LEU A 217 -6.11 3.74 -8.03
CA LEU A 217 -7.40 4.30 -7.65
C LEU A 217 -7.39 5.83 -7.75
N ASN A 218 -8.53 6.40 -8.09
CA ASN A 218 -8.81 7.82 -7.93
C ASN A 218 -9.44 8.10 -6.55
N GLU A 219 -9.80 9.35 -6.28
CA GLU A 219 -10.40 9.77 -5.01
C GLU A 219 -11.66 8.98 -4.66
N HIS A 220 -12.53 8.69 -5.65
CA HIS A 220 -13.75 7.91 -5.43
C HIS A 220 -13.46 6.45 -5.09
N GLY A 221 -12.44 5.85 -5.73
CA GLY A 221 -11.99 4.50 -5.43
C GLY A 221 -11.39 4.42 -4.01
N TYR A 222 -10.53 5.37 -3.65
CA TYR A 222 -9.96 5.42 -2.30
C TYR A 222 -11.02 5.65 -1.23
N LEU A 223 -12.00 6.52 -1.45
CA LEU A 223 -13.10 6.72 -0.51
C LEU A 223 -13.87 5.42 -0.23
N ARG A 224 -14.11 4.58 -1.25
CA ARG A 224 -14.80 3.30 -1.09
C ARG A 224 -14.04 2.32 -0.21
N ILE A 225 -12.74 2.15 -0.44
CA ILE A 225 -11.93 1.25 0.37
C ILE A 225 -11.66 1.81 1.77
N SER A 226 -11.63 3.14 1.93
CA SER A 226 -11.54 3.80 3.23
C SER A 226 -12.79 3.54 4.08
N LEU A 227 -13.98 3.68 3.47
CA LEU A 227 -15.25 3.37 4.15
C LEU A 227 -15.38 1.88 4.48
N LEU A 228 -14.89 0.98 3.62
CA LEU A 228 -14.83 -0.44 3.94
C LEU A 228 -14.00 -0.69 5.19
N LEU A 229 -12.80 -0.12 5.25
CA LEU A 229 -11.91 -0.26 6.40
C LEU A 229 -12.56 0.34 7.66
N GLN A 230 -13.06 1.57 7.59
CA GLN A 230 -13.71 2.25 8.72
C GLN A 230 -14.85 1.42 9.29
N ASN A 231 -15.79 0.98 8.44
CA ASN A 231 -16.95 0.19 8.86
C ASN A 231 -16.52 -1.12 9.53
N THR A 232 -15.49 -1.78 9.00
CA THR A 232 -15.00 -3.04 9.57
C THR A 232 -14.31 -2.81 10.92
N LEU A 233 -13.51 -1.74 11.05
CA LEU A 233 -12.91 -1.35 12.33
C LEU A 233 -13.96 -1.04 13.41
N ASP A 234 -15.04 -0.35 13.03
CA ASP A 234 -16.11 0.02 13.94
C ASP A 234 -16.95 -1.19 14.35
N GLN A 235 -17.20 -2.13 13.45
CA GLN A 235 -17.90 -3.38 13.75
C GLN A 235 -17.11 -4.25 14.73
N ASN A 236 -15.83 -4.48 14.49
CA ASN A 236 -15.00 -5.30 15.36
C ASN A 236 -14.88 -4.68 16.75
N LEU A 237 -14.78 -3.35 16.86
CA LEU A 237 -14.75 -2.66 18.15
C LEU A 237 -16.07 -2.84 18.92
N ASN A 238 -17.22 -2.74 18.25
CA ASN A 238 -18.53 -2.93 18.84
C ASN A 238 -18.73 -4.39 19.32
N GLU A 239 -18.25 -5.36 18.58
CA GLU A 239 -18.28 -6.77 18.97
C GLU A 239 -17.39 -7.04 20.20
N GLU A 240 -16.20 -6.42 20.26
CA GLU A 240 -15.31 -6.49 21.42
C GLU A 240 -16.00 -5.91 22.65
N TYR A 241 -16.59 -4.71 22.59
CA TYR A 241 -17.32 -4.11 23.69
C TYR A 241 -18.51 -4.96 24.14
N ALA A 242 -19.25 -5.54 23.20
CA ALA A 242 -20.36 -6.43 23.51
C ALA A 242 -19.90 -7.70 24.25
N SER A 243 -18.72 -8.24 23.88
CA SER A 243 -18.15 -9.44 24.50
C SER A 243 -17.72 -9.24 25.95
N ILE A 244 -17.26 -8.02 26.30
CA ILE A 244 -16.85 -7.65 27.68
C ILE A 244 -17.99 -7.03 28.52
N GLY A 245 -19.23 -7.02 27.97
CA GLY A 245 -20.43 -6.59 28.71
C GLY A 245 -20.55 -5.07 28.90
N ILE A 246 -19.81 -4.27 28.19
CA ILE A 246 -19.94 -2.81 28.16
C ILE A 246 -20.97 -2.45 27.05
N ARG A 247 -22.14 -1.95 27.51
CA ARG A 247 -23.20 -1.40 26.64
C ARG A 247 -23.19 0.12 26.67
#